data_ac60e5323e51294441cc06255a74881f
#
_entry.id   ac60e5323e51294441cc06255a74881f
#
_cell.length_a   1.000
_cell.length_b   1.000
_cell.length_c   1.000
_cell.angle_alpha   90.00
_cell.angle_beta   90.00
_cell.angle_gamma   90.00
#
_symmetry.space_group_name_H-M   'P 1'
#
loop_
_entity.id
_entity.type
_entity.pdbx_description
1 polymer ?
#
loop_
_entity_poly.entity_id
_entity_poly.type
_entity_poly.pdbx_seq_one_letter_code
_entity_poly.pdbx_strand_id
1 'polypeptide(L)' 'MTMKTTSFSVPDIMCGGCASAIQKALGSTEGVSQVNVDVAAKTVTVTHDDKATPEAIALTLDRAGFRPA' A
#
# COMPACT_ATOMS: atom_id res chain seq x y z
N MET A 1 21.41 -2.19 2.03
CA MET A 1 19.98 -1.86 2.21
C MET A 1 19.12 -2.94 1.61
N THR A 2 18.24 -3.49 2.39
CA THR A 2 17.40 -4.60 1.97
C THR A 2 16.03 -4.08 1.57
N MET A 3 15.69 -4.24 0.29
CA MET A 3 14.35 -3.89 -0.19
C MET A 3 13.44 -5.09 -0.04
N LYS A 4 12.27 -4.85 0.51
CA LYS A 4 11.26 -5.89 0.71
C LYS A 4 10.00 -5.54 -0.04
N THR A 5 9.27 -6.54 -0.46
CA THR A 5 8.00 -6.37 -1.14
C THR A 5 6.91 -7.02 -0.32
N THR A 6 5.88 -6.25 0.00
CA THR A 6 4.73 -6.75 0.75
C THR A 6 3.47 -6.51 -0.05
N SER A 7 2.63 -7.53 -0.15
CA SER A 7 1.36 -7.42 -0.86
C SER A 7 0.22 -7.46 0.13
N PHE A 8 -0.77 -6.61 -0.09
CA PHE A 8 -1.98 -6.57 0.72
C PHE A 8 -3.19 -6.79 -0.16
N SER A 9 -4.11 -7.60 0.31
CA SER A 9 -5.41 -7.75 -0.35
C SER A 9 -6.33 -6.67 0.20
N VAL A 10 -6.83 -5.80 -0.69
CA VAL A 10 -7.70 -4.69 -0.29
C VAL A 10 -8.98 -4.78 -1.11
N PRO A 11 -10.00 -5.50 -0.61
CA PRO A 11 -11.23 -5.71 -1.38
C PRO A 11 -12.02 -4.44 -1.63
N ASP A 12 -11.72 -3.36 -0.91
CA ASP A 12 -12.41 -2.09 -1.09
C ASP A 12 -11.92 -1.30 -2.31
N ILE A 13 -10.88 -1.75 -2.99
CA ILE A 13 -10.40 -1.11 -4.21
C ILE A 13 -11.42 -1.36 -5.31
N MET A 14 -12.05 -0.30 -5.82
CA MET A 14 -13.09 -0.43 -6.82
C MET A 14 -12.82 0.37 -8.09
N CYS A 15 -11.90 1.32 -8.07
CA CYS A 15 -11.65 2.19 -9.24
C CYS A 15 -10.27 2.82 -9.17
N GLY A 16 -9.89 3.48 -10.26
CA GLY A 16 -8.60 4.14 -10.35
C GLY A 16 -8.41 5.27 -9.36
N GLY A 17 -9.49 5.91 -8.93
CA GLY A 17 -9.40 6.96 -7.92
C GLY A 17 -8.91 6.42 -6.57
N CYS A 18 -9.34 5.22 -6.21
CA CYS A 18 -8.87 4.55 -5.01
C CYS A 18 -7.38 4.24 -5.12
N ALA A 19 -6.95 3.78 -6.28
CA ALA A 19 -5.54 3.49 -6.50
C ALA A 19 -4.66 4.72 -6.30
N SER A 20 -5.10 5.86 -6.83
CA SER A 20 -4.38 7.12 -6.66
C SER A 20 -4.29 7.53 -5.19
N ALA A 21 -5.38 7.39 -4.46
CA ALA A 21 -5.41 7.72 -3.03
C ALA A 21 -4.44 6.82 -2.24
N ILE A 22 -4.43 5.54 -2.54
CA ILE A 22 -3.53 4.59 -1.89
C ILE A 22 -2.08 4.92 -2.21
N GLN A 23 -1.78 5.21 -3.47
CA GLN A 23 -0.43 5.55 -3.89
C GLN A 23 0.07 6.80 -3.17
N LYS A 24 -0.77 7.81 -3.04
CA LYS A 24 -0.40 9.02 -2.32
C LYS A 24 -0.17 8.76 -0.84
N ALA A 25 -1.06 8.02 -0.22
CA ALA A 25 -0.97 7.74 1.21
C ALA A 25 0.28 6.93 1.52
N LEU A 26 0.54 5.88 0.77
CA LEU A 26 1.69 5.02 1.00
C LEU A 26 2.98 5.67 0.51
N GLY A 27 2.93 6.43 -0.56
CA GLY A 27 4.09 7.14 -1.06
C GLY A 27 4.63 8.20 -0.11
N SER A 28 3.78 8.68 0.79
CA SER A 28 4.19 9.62 1.84
C SER A 28 4.78 8.91 3.06
N THR A 29 4.70 7.59 3.10
CA THR A 29 5.22 6.82 4.23
C THR A 29 6.73 6.67 4.13
N GLU A 30 7.43 7.00 5.21
CA GLU A 30 8.88 6.88 5.23
C GLU A 30 9.29 5.43 5.07
N GLY A 31 10.29 5.20 4.24
CA GLY A 31 10.78 3.86 3.98
C GLY A 31 10.12 3.17 2.79
N VAL A 32 9.05 3.74 2.26
CA VAL A 32 8.38 3.19 1.08
C VAL A 32 9.06 3.72 -0.18
N SER A 33 9.51 2.80 -1.03
CA SER A 33 10.19 3.13 -2.28
C SER A 33 9.22 3.18 -3.45
N GLN A 34 8.31 2.22 -3.51
CA GLN A 34 7.38 2.13 -4.63
C GLN A 34 6.07 1.52 -4.17
N VAL A 35 4.98 1.99 -4.75
CA VAL A 35 3.65 1.46 -4.48
C VAL A 35 3.01 1.08 -5.80
N ASN A 36 2.50 -0.14 -5.86
CA ASN A 36 1.84 -0.65 -7.05
C ASN A 36 0.45 -1.13 -6.65
N VAL A 37 -0.58 -0.63 -7.32
CA VAL A 37 -1.96 -0.99 -7.02
C VAL A 37 -2.55 -1.71 -8.21
N ASP A 38 -3.06 -2.92 -7.98
CA ASP A 38 -3.74 -3.70 -9.00
C ASP A 38 -5.23 -3.71 -8.68
N VAL A 39 -5.98 -2.90 -9.40
CA VAL A 39 -7.42 -2.78 -9.18
C VAL A 39 -8.14 -4.08 -9.58
N ALA A 40 -7.69 -4.72 -10.63
CA ALA A 40 -8.31 -5.96 -11.11
C ALA A 40 -8.18 -7.08 -10.08
N ALA A 41 -7.01 -7.20 -9.46
CA ALA A 41 -6.75 -8.21 -8.44
C ALA A 41 -7.07 -7.69 -7.03
N LYS A 42 -7.40 -6.40 -6.90
CA LYS A 42 -7.66 -5.75 -5.61
C LYS A 42 -6.51 -5.93 -4.63
N THR A 43 -5.30 -5.80 -5.16
CA THR A 43 -4.07 -6.05 -4.41
C THR A 43 -3.18 -4.82 -4.47
N VAL A 44 -2.59 -4.49 -3.34
CA VAL A 44 -1.60 -3.42 -3.24
C VAL A 44 -0.24 -4.06 -2.94
N THR A 45 0.73 -3.77 -3.80
CA THR A 45 2.09 -4.26 -3.63
C THR A 45 2.98 -3.07 -3.30
N VAL A 46 3.69 -3.15 -2.18
CA VAL A 46 4.53 -2.07 -1.69
C VAL A 46 5.96 -2.56 -1.60
N THR A 47 6.86 -1.82 -2.23
CA THR A 47 8.29 -2.04 -2.10
C THR A 47 8.82 -1.06 -1.06
N HIS A 48 9.41 -1.59 -0.01
CA HIS A 48 9.86 -0.79 1.12
C HIS A 48 11.17 -1.33 1.68
N ASP A 49 11.84 -0.51 2.47
CA ASP A 49 13.06 -0.93 3.16
C ASP A 49 12.76 -1.26 4.63
N ASP A 50 13.81 -1.37 5.43
CA ASP A 50 13.66 -1.76 6.84
C ASP A 50 13.00 -0.67 7.70
N LYS A 51 12.92 0.55 7.21
CA LYS A 51 12.27 1.65 7.93
C LYS A 51 10.76 1.54 7.90
N ALA A 52 10.21 0.95 6.86
CA ALA A 52 8.77 0.74 6.75
C ALA A 52 8.47 -0.73 7.09
N THR A 53 7.53 -0.92 8.01
CA THR A 53 7.10 -2.27 8.36
C THR A 53 5.77 -2.57 7.69
N PRO A 54 5.46 -3.84 7.43
CA PRO A 54 4.14 -4.19 6.89
C PRO A 54 3.00 -3.70 7.78
N GLU A 55 3.19 -3.71 9.09
CA GLU A 55 2.17 -3.22 10.02
C GLU A 55 1.92 -1.72 9.84
N ALA A 56 2.99 -0.94 9.69
CA ALA A 56 2.87 0.50 9.47
C ALA A 56 2.17 0.80 8.14
N ILE A 57 2.47 0.02 7.11
CA ILE A 57 1.83 0.17 5.81
C ILE A 57 0.35 -0.17 5.90
N ALA A 58 0.01 -1.26 6.60
CA ALA A 58 -1.38 -1.66 6.79
C ALA A 58 -2.15 -0.58 7.57
N LEU A 59 -1.53 0.01 8.57
CA LEU A 59 -2.14 1.08 9.34
C LEU A 59 -2.39 2.31 8.47
N THR A 60 -1.44 2.63 7.60
CA THR A 60 -1.60 3.76 6.66
C THR A 60 -2.77 3.50 5.70
N LEU A 61 -2.90 2.27 5.22
CA LEU A 61 -4.04 1.89 4.38
C LEU A 61 -5.36 2.05 5.13
N ASP A 62 -5.41 1.60 6.37
CA ASP A 62 -6.61 1.71 7.19
C ASP A 62 -7.01 3.17 7.39
N ARG A 63 -6.03 4.04 7.64
CA ARG A 63 -6.28 5.48 7.80
C ARG A 63 -6.77 6.13 6.53
N ALA A 64 -6.34 5.62 5.39
CA ALA A 64 -6.80 6.12 4.10
C ALA A 64 -8.21 5.63 3.75
N GLY A 65 -8.77 4.73 4.56
CA GLY A 65 -10.10 4.20 4.33
C GLY A 65 -10.13 2.88 3.58
N PHE A 66 -8.97 2.24 3.41
CA PHE A 66 -8.85 0.99 2.66
C PHE A 66 -8.29 -0.09 3.58
N ARG A 67 -9.17 -0.84 4.21
CA ARG A 67 -8.74 -1.89 5.12
C ARG A 67 -8.18 -3.09 4.36
N PRO A 68 -6.96 -3.50 4.64
CA PRO A 68 -6.45 -4.75 4.09
C PRO A 68 -7.20 -5.93 4.71
N ALA A 69 -7.43 -6.92 3.86
CA ALA A 69 -8.12 -8.13 4.33
C ALA A 69 -7.17 -9.06 5.07
#